data_03784f6259e947478d256bef6809a687
#
_entry.id   03784f6259e947478d256bef6809a687
#
_cell.length_a   1.000
_cell.length_b   1.000
_cell.length_c   1.000
_cell.angle_alpha   90.00
_cell.angle_beta   90.00
_cell.angle_gamma   90.00
#
_symmetry.space_group_name_H-M   'P 1'
#
loop_
_entity.id
_entity.type
_entity.pdbx_description
1 polymer ?
#
loop_
_entity_poly.entity_id
_entity_poly.type
_entity_poly.pdbx_seq_one_letter_code
_entity_poly.pdbx_strand_id
1 'polypeptide(L)'
;MKNIVLIGSGNLAEALARAISRTEGATLLQIFARNAKRGTALALENGTAWSSDPRELAAADLYILAVSDAAITTLAESLPIPAEAAVV
;
A
#
# COMPACT_ATOMS: atom_id res chain seq x y z
N MET A 1 -14.98 -9.33 -0.70
CA MET A 1 -14.31 -8.01 -0.75
C MET A 1 -12.81 -8.19 -0.56
N LYS A 2 -11.99 -7.59 -1.41
CA LYS A 2 -10.53 -7.68 -1.31
C LYS A 2 -9.97 -6.52 -0.51
N ASN A 3 -9.18 -6.84 0.50
CA ASN A 3 -8.46 -5.86 1.30
C ASN A 3 -7.07 -5.64 0.70
N ILE A 4 -6.71 -4.41 0.46
CA ILE A 4 -5.48 -4.05 -0.26
C ILE A 4 -4.62 -3.11 0.58
N VAL A 5 -3.32 -3.40 0.63
CA VAL A 5 -2.31 -2.47 1.14
C VAL A 5 -1.49 -1.99 -0.06
N LEU A 6 -1.38 -0.68 -0.20
CA LEU A 6 -0.59 -0.08 -1.26
C LEU A 6 0.73 0.41 -0.67
N ILE A 7 1.82 -0.07 -1.24
CA ILE A 7 3.16 0.28 -0.78
C ILE A 7 3.80 1.26 -1.75
N GLY A 8 4.01 2.47 -1.30
CA GLY A 8 4.55 3.56 -2.09
C GLY A 8 3.72 4.83 -1.99
N SER A 9 4.28 5.94 -2.42
CA SER A 9 3.60 7.26 -2.36
C SER A 9 3.89 8.14 -3.58
N GLY A 10 4.48 7.60 -4.63
CA GLY A 10 4.77 8.33 -5.86
C GLY A 10 3.54 8.47 -6.77
N ASN A 11 3.78 8.91 -7.99
CA ASN A 11 2.70 9.14 -8.96
C ASN A 11 1.92 7.86 -9.29
N LEU A 12 2.62 6.74 -9.40
CA LEU A 12 1.96 5.46 -9.66
C LEU A 12 1.06 5.06 -8.48
N ALA A 13 1.57 5.24 -7.25
CA ALA A 13 0.78 4.94 -6.05
C ALA A 13 -0.46 5.83 -5.98
N GLU A 14 -0.33 7.10 -6.34
CA GLU A 14 -1.46 8.03 -6.37
C GLU A 14 -2.55 7.56 -7.32
N ALA A 15 -2.17 7.18 -8.55
CA ALA A 15 -3.11 6.69 -9.55
C ALA A 15 -3.78 5.38 -9.09
N LEU A 16 -3.00 4.46 -8.53
CA LEU A 16 -3.52 3.19 -8.03
C LEU A 16 -4.46 3.36 -6.84
N ALA A 17 -4.12 4.23 -5.91
CA ALA A 17 -4.98 4.50 -4.74
C ALA A 17 -6.34 5.03 -5.19
N ARG A 18 -6.33 5.94 -6.14
CA ARG A 18 -7.57 6.49 -6.69
C ARG A 18 -8.40 5.42 -7.38
N ALA A 19 -7.77 4.57 -8.17
CA ALA A 19 -8.45 3.48 -8.87
C ALA A 19 -9.05 2.47 -7.89
N ILE A 20 -8.30 2.08 -6.86
CA ILE A 20 -8.76 1.15 -5.84
C ILE A 20 -9.96 1.72 -5.09
N SER A 21 -9.89 3.01 -4.74
CA SER A 21 -10.97 3.68 -4.00
C SER A 21 -12.29 3.72 -4.76
N ARG A 22 -12.24 3.62 -6.09
CA ARG A 22 -13.41 3.65 -6.95
C ARG A 22 -13.89 2.27 -7.39
N THR A 23 -13.18 1.23 -6.98
CA THR A 23 -13.49 -0.14 -7.41
C THR A 23 -14.38 -0.82 -6.38
N GLU A 24 -15.55 -1.27 -6.79
CA GLU A 24 -16.43 -2.05 -5.94
C GLU A 24 -15.77 -3.39 -5.60
N GLY A 25 -15.91 -3.82 -4.36
CA GLY A 25 -15.35 -5.08 -3.90
C GLY A 25 -13.89 -4.98 -3.49
N ALA A 26 -13.28 -3.80 -3.61
CA ALA A 26 -11.91 -3.56 -3.16
C ALA A 26 -11.90 -2.51 -2.04
N THR A 27 -11.12 -2.78 -1.01
CA THR A 27 -10.94 -1.85 0.11
C THR A 27 -9.47 -1.52 0.27
N LEU A 28 -9.12 -0.24 0.16
CA LEU A 28 -7.76 0.22 0.44
C LEU A 28 -7.61 0.40 1.95
N LEU A 29 -6.96 -0.57 2.59
CA LEU A 29 -6.79 -0.57 4.05
C LEU A 29 -5.73 0.39 4.52
N GLN A 30 -4.66 0.55 3.75
CA GLN A 30 -3.49 1.27 4.23
C GLN A 30 -2.61 1.71 3.08
N ILE A 31 -2.01 2.88 3.24
CA ILE A 31 -0.89 3.35 2.44
C ILE A 31 0.36 3.14 3.29
N PHE A 32 1.29 2.31 2.83
CA PHE A 32 2.55 2.08 3.51
C PHE A 32 3.66 2.75 2.71
N ALA A 33 4.27 3.79 3.28
CA ALA A 33 5.26 4.57 2.55
C ALA A 33 6.24 5.26 3.51
N ARG A 34 7.48 5.41 3.08
CA ARG A 34 8.50 6.10 3.89
C ARG A 34 8.27 7.61 3.95
N ASN A 35 7.78 8.19 2.87
CA ASN A 35 7.55 9.63 2.80
C ASN A 35 6.28 9.98 3.55
N ALA A 36 6.45 10.46 4.78
CA ALA A 36 5.31 10.78 5.65
C ALA A 36 4.40 11.85 5.05
N LYS A 37 4.97 12.88 4.46
CA LYS A 37 4.20 13.98 3.88
C LYS A 37 3.31 13.51 2.74
N ARG A 38 3.87 12.80 1.76
CA ARG A 38 3.12 12.30 0.62
C ARG A 38 2.20 11.16 1.02
N GLY A 39 2.68 10.26 1.86
CA GLY A 39 1.90 9.11 2.30
C GLY A 39 0.66 9.54 3.10
N THR A 40 0.82 10.47 4.01
CA THR A 40 -0.29 11.00 4.81
C THR A 40 -1.31 11.72 3.93
N ALA A 41 -0.84 12.55 3.00
CA ALA A 41 -1.72 13.27 2.08
C ALA A 41 -2.51 12.31 1.21
N LEU A 42 -1.85 11.29 0.68
CA LEU A 42 -2.48 10.27 -0.17
C LEU A 42 -3.52 9.46 0.60
N ALA A 43 -3.20 9.09 1.83
CA ALA A 43 -4.14 8.37 2.70
C ALA A 43 -5.37 9.21 3.01
N LEU A 44 -5.17 10.48 3.32
CA LEU A 44 -6.27 11.40 3.62
C LEU A 44 -7.19 11.58 2.41
N GLU A 45 -6.62 11.75 1.22
CA GLU A 45 -7.40 11.88 -0.02
C GLU A 45 -8.27 10.66 -0.29
N ASN A 46 -7.82 9.48 0.09
CA ASN A 46 -8.49 8.22 -0.23
C ASN A 46 -9.21 7.61 0.99
N GLY A 47 -9.30 8.33 2.07
CA GLY A 47 -10.03 7.88 3.26
C GLY A 47 -9.44 6.64 3.92
N THR A 48 -8.12 6.51 3.92
CA THR A 48 -7.43 5.37 4.51
C THR A 48 -6.33 5.81 5.47
N ALA A 49 -5.62 4.84 6.05
CA ALA A 49 -4.55 5.10 7.01
C ALA A 49 -3.18 5.09 6.33
N TRP A 50 -2.23 5.77 6.92
CA TRP A 50 -0.83 5.74 6.50
C TRP A 50 0.04 5.20 7.63
N SER A 51 1.09 4.44 7.26
CA SER A 51 2.15 4.08 8.18
C SER A 51 3.47 3.88 7.43
N SER A 52 4.57 4.04 8.13
CA SER A 52 5.90 3.68 7.64
C SER A 52 6.57 2.63 8.53
N ASP A 53 5.88 2.18 9.56
CA ASP A 53 6.40 1.19 10.51
C ASP A 53 6.00 -0.21 10.06
N PRO A 54 6.98 -1.10 9.74
CA PRO A 54 6.67 -2.48 9.35
C PRO A 54 5.83 -3.24 10.38
N ARG A 55 5.92 -2.88 11.65
CA ARG A 55 5.13 -3.52 12.71
C ARG A 55 3.65 -3.17 12.63
N GLU A 56 3.33 -2.07 11.94
CA GLU A 56 1.97 -1.60 11.77
C GLU A 56 1.38 -1.97 10.41
N LEU A 57 2.11 -2.74 9.61
CA LEU A 57 1.62 -3.18 8.30
C LEU A 57 0.34 -3.98 8.46
N ALA A 58 -0.74 -3.54 7.82
CA ALA A 58 -2.03 -4.20 7.93
C ALA A 58 -2.01 -5.58 7.26
N ALA A 59 -2.75 -6.52 7.81
CA ALA A 59 -2.97 -7.82 7.17
C ALA A 59 -4.00 -7.64 6.06
N ALA A 60 -3.65 -8.01 4.84
CA ALA A 60 -4.50 -7.82 3.68
C ALA A 60 -4.42 -9.02 2.73
N ASP A 61 -5.34 -9.06 1.78
CA ASP A 61 -5.36 -10.12 0.76
C ASP A 61 -4.35 -9.84 -0.36
N LEU A 62 -4.09 -8.57 -0.62
CA LEU A 62 -3.24 -8.14 -1.72
C LEU A 62 -2.35 -6.97 -1.28
N TYR A 63 -1.08 -7.07 -1.63
CA TYR A 63 -0.09 -6.01 -1.42
C TYR A 63 0.42 -5.55 -2.79
N ILE A 64 0.23 -4.29 -3.10
CA ILE A 64 0.68 -3.71 -4.37
C ILE A 64 1.94 -2.88 -4.13
N LEU A 65 3.03 -3.26 -4.78
CA LEU A 65 4.32 -2.57 -4.66
C LEU A 65 4.45 -1.51 -5.75
N ALA A 66 4.10 -0.27 -5.41
CA ALA A 66 4.17 0.87 -6.32
C ALA A 66 5.44 1.67 -6.05
N VAL A 67 6.58 1.00 -6.14
CA VAL A 67 7.91 1.56 -5.86
C VAL A 67 8.88 1.19 -6.99
N SER A 68 10.09 1.74 -6.95
CA SER A 68 11.11 1.42 -7.96
C SER A 68 11.51 -0.05 -7.91
N ASP A 69 11.98 -0.60 -9.03
CA ASP A 69 12.41 -2.00 -9.12
C ASP A 69 13.45 -2.36 -8.05
N ALA A 70 14.39 -1.47 -7.79
CA ALA A 70 15.42 -1.69 -6.79
C ALA A 70 14.85 -1.81 -5.38
N ALA A 71 13.78 -1.06 -5.09
CA ALA A 71 13.14 -1.09 -3.78
C ALA A 71 12.20 -2.29 -3.61
N ILE A 72 11.64 -2.82 -4.69
CA ILE A 72 10.68 -3.93 -4.64
C ILE A 72 11.26 -5.14 -3.92
N THR A 73 12.44 -5.59 -4.31
CA THR A 73 13.07 -6.78 -3.72
C THR A 73 13.32 -6.58 -2.22
N THR A 74 13.90 -5.44 -1.85
CA THR A 74 14.19 -5.13 -0.46
C THR A 74 12.93 -5.09 0.40
N LEU A 75 11.87 -4.44 -0.11
CA LEU A 75 10.60 -4.34 0.63
C LEU A 75 9.91 -5.68 0.76
N ALA A 76 9.88 -6.47 -0.31
CA ALA A 76 9.24 -7.79 -0.29
C ALA A 76 9.91 -8.72 0.73
N GLU A 77 11.22 -8.61 0.92
CA GLU A 77 11.97 -9.42 1.87
C GLU A 77 11.84 -8.92 3.31
N SER A 78 11.72 -7.61 3.51
CA SER A 78 11.77 -7.01 4.84
C SER A 78 10.41 -6.81 5.51
N LEU A 79 9.32 -6.81 4.75
CA LEU A 79 8.00 -6.58 5.31
C LEU A 79 7.33 -7.88 5.78
N PRO A 80 6.60 -7.84 6.90
CA PRO A 80 5.91 -9.01 7.44
C PRO A 80 4.61 -9.31 6.68
N ILE A 81 4.73 -9.58 5.38
CA ILE A 81 3.58 -9.89 4.53
C ILE A 81 3.15 -11.33 4.76
N PRO A 82 1.85 -11.59 5.01
CA PRO A 82 1.36 -12.96 5.19
C PRO A 82 1.69 -13.85 3.99
N ALA A 83 2.07 -15.10 4.24
CA ALA A 83 2.49 -16.02 3.19
C ALA A 83 1.39 -16.29 2.17
N GLU A 84 0.13 -16.27 2.61
CA GLU A 84 -1.04 -16.51 1.76
C GLU A 84 -1.49 -15.30 0.96
N ALA A 85 -0.94 -14.11 1.25
CA ALA A 85 -1.32 -12.89 0.52
C ALA A 85 -0.68 -12.83 -0.85
N ALA A 86 -1.36 -12.21 -1.80
CA ALA A 86 -0.79 -11.93 -3.12
C ALA A 86 0.04 -10.66 -3.07
N VAL A 87 1.14 -10.63 -3.84
CA VAL A 87 2.02 -9.45 -3.97
C VAL A 87 2.22 -9.18 -5.45
N VAL A 88 1.97 -7.96 -5.87
CA VAL A 88 2.13 -7.53 -7.26
C VAL A 88 2.90 -6.22 -7.39
#